data_83d9147251dbcf96362bb178968f7ab4
#
_entry.id   83d9147251dbcf96362bb178968f7ab4
#
_cell.length_a   1.000
_cell.length_b   1.000
_cell.length_c   1.000
_cell.angle_alpha   90.00
_cell.angle_beta   90.00
_cell.angle_gamma   90.00
#
_symmetry.space_group_name_H-M   'P 1'
#
loop_
_entity.id
_entity.type
_entity.pdbx_description
1 polymer ?
#
loop_
_entity_poly.entity_id
_entity_poly.type
_entity_poly.pdbx_seq_one_letter_code
_entity_poly.pdbx_strand_id
1 'polypeptide(L)'
;MKFFDELSAYDNEVYSACESELERQQRNIELIASENIVSKAVLLAAGSVLTNKYAEGYPSKRYYGGCQCVDVVEEIARNRAKELFKAEHVNVQPHSGANANLAVFFALLNPGDTVMGMNLQQGGHLSHGSPVNISGKYFNVVPYGVDESTARIDYDEMERIALECKPKLIVAGASAYSRVIDFPRCREIADKVGAYLMVDMAHIAGLVAAGVHPSPVPYADIVTTTTHKTLRGPRGGMILCKEQFAKQIDKAVFPGTQGGPLMHIIAAKAVALGEALTEEFKNYQKQVVKNAAVLADELMKHGIDIVSGGTDNHLMLLDLRNKGITGKELEHRLDGVRITANKNTIPNDPQSPFVTSGLRIGTPAVTTRGFKEPEMELIAGWISDIINDFDGNKDRVLSEVQSVCERFPLYSE
;
A
#
# COMPACT_ATOMS: atom_id res chain seq x y z
N MET A 1 27.06 -0.82 3.98
CA MET A 1 26.79 -1.93 3.03
C MET A 1 27.40 -1.57 1.69
N LYS A 2 28.36 -2.34 1.21
CA LYS A 2 29.05 -2.10 -0.07
C LYS A 2 28.16 -2.37 -1.30
N PHE A 3 26.89 -1.98 -1.22
CA PHE A 3 25.89 -2.28 -2.26
C PHE A 3 26.19 -1.56 -3.57
N PHE A 4 26.84 -0.40 -3.47
CA PHE A 4 27.01 0.48 -4.60
C PHE A 4 28.49 0.72 -4.97
N ASP A 5 29.44 -0.02 -4.35
CA ASP A 5 30.89 0.23 -4.55
C ASP A 5 31.30 0.19 -6.03
N GLU A 6 30.73 -0.76 -6.79
CA GLU A 6 31.00 -0.84 -8.23
C GLU A 6 30.34 0.31 -9.01
N LEU A 7 29.16 0.78 -8.57
CA LEU A 7 28.45 1.87 -9.26
C LEU A 7 29.25 3.17 -9.19
N SER A 8 29.98 3.43 -8.10
CA SER A 8 30.81 4.63 -7.97
C SER A 8 31.90 4.76 -9.05
N ALA A 9 32.37 3.63 -9.58
CA ALA A 9 33.34 3.61 -10.64
C ALA A 9 32.76 3.93 -12.03
N TYR A 10 31.45 3.72 -12.22
CA TYR A 10 30.78 3.92 -13.49
C TYR A 10 29.98 5.22 -13.54
N ASP A 11 29.30 5.58 -12.46
CA ASP A 11 28.43 6.75 -12.37
C ASP A 11 28.40 7.29 -10.95
N ASN A 12 29.28 8.24 -10.65
CA ASN A 12 29.41 8.81 -9.33
C ASN A 12 28.21 9.71 -8.92
N GLU A 13 27.47 10.29 -9.88
CA GLU A 13 26.30 11.12 -9.58
C GLU A 13 25.16 10.25 -9.06
N VAL A 14 24.86 9.16 -9.77
CA VAL A 14 23.85 8.18 -9.35
C VAL A 14 24.27 7.48 -8.07
N TYR A 15 25.54 7.09 -7.94
CA TYR A 15 26.09 6.53 -6.72
C TYR A 15 25.86 7.42 -5.51
N SER A 16 26.21 8.71 -5.62
CA SER A 16 26.05 9.67 -4.51
C SER A 16 24.58 9.86 -4.13
N ALA A 17 23.66 9.84 -5.09
CA ALA A 17 22.23 9.93 -4.80
C ALA A 17 21.71 8.68 -4.07
N CYS A 18 22.16 7.47 -4.48
CA CYS A 18 21.80 6.22 -3.82
C CYS A 18 22.34 6.13 -2.38
N GLU A 19 23.59 6.55 -2.16
CA GLU A 19 24.17 6.60 -0.82
C GLU A 19 23.43 7.62 0.08
N SER A 20 23.11 8.79 -0.45
CA SER A 20 22.34 9.80 0.28
C SER A 20 20.96 9.29 0.69
N GLU A 21 20.28 8.54 -0.19
CA GLU A 21 18.98 7.92 0.13
C GLU A 21 19.13 6.81 1.19
N LEU A 22 20.17 5.97 1.09
CA LEU A 22 20.47 4.98 2.11
C LEU A 22 20.69 5.63 3.48
N GLU A 23 21.50 6.70 3.52
CA GLU A 23 21.71 7.49 4.75
C GLU A 23 20.41 8.07 5.28
N ARG A 24 19.55 8.63 4.40
CA ARG A 24 18.24 9.14 4.80
C ARG A 24 17.40 8.04 5.46
N GLN A 25 17.27 6.88 4.83
CA GLN A 25 16.52 5.75 5.38
C GLN A 25 17.09 5.27 6.73
N GLN A 26 18.42 5.24 6.88
CA GLN A 26 19.07 4.86 8.14
C GLN A 26 18.83 5.85 9.27
N ARG A 27 18.76 7.16 8.97
CA ARG A 27 18.68 8.24 9.95
C ARG A 27 17.25 8.73 10.23
N ASN A 28 16.30 8.42 9.37
CA ASN A 28 14.92 8.88 9.51
C ASN A 28 14.01 7.77 10.07
N ILE A 29 13.01 8.18 10.82
CA ILE A 29 11.86 7.33 11.18
C ILE A 29 10.84 7.43 10.07
N GLU A 30 10.58 6.30 9.39
CA GLU A 30 9.65 6.23 8.25
C GLU A 30 8.24 5.85 8.73
N LEU A 31 7.32 6.80 8.69
CA LEU A 31 5.91 6.62 9.08
C LEU A 31 4.96 6.70 7.88
N ILE A 32 5.42 6.83 6.65
CA ILE A 32 4.54 6.76 5.48
C ILE A 32 3.92 5.36 5.42
N ALA A 33 2.61 5.27 5.60
CA ALA A 33 1.87 4.02 5.72
C ALA A 33 1.98 3.09 4.50
N SER A 34 2.36 3.62 3.34
CA SER A 34 2.53 2.90 2.08
C SER A 34 3.98 2.54 1.76
N GLU A 35 4.92 2.76 2.69
CA GLU A 35 6.32 2.42 2.54
C GLU A 35 6.74 1.28 3.46
N ASN A 36 7.80 0.59 3.06
CA ASN A 36 8.41 -0.49 3.83
C ASN A 36 9.89 -0.68 3.42
N ILE A 37 10.62 -1.43 4.21
CA ILE A 37 12.03 -1.75 3.98
C ILE A 37 12.10 -3.22 3.53
N VAL A 38 12.56 -3.46 2.32
CA VAL A 38 12.68 -4.81 1.76
C VAL A 38 13.96 -5.51 2.26
N SER A 39 14.01 -6.84 2.18
CA SER A 39 15.21 -7.61 2.49
C SER A 39 16.34 -7.41 1.46
N LYS A 40 17.59 -7.70 1.86
CA LYS A 40 18.72 -7.73 0.92
C LYS A 40 18.48 -8.71 -0.23
N ALA A 41 17.79 -9.84 0.01
CA ALA A 41 17.46 -10.82 -1.01
C ALA A 41 16.51 -10.27 -2.07
N VAL A 42 15.53 -9.47 -1.69
CA VAL A 42 14.61 -8.77 -2.62
C VAL A 42 15.39 -7.77 -3.47
N LEU A 43 16.31 -6.98 -2.88
CA LEU A 43 17.16 -6.03 -3.62
C LEU A 43 18.06 -6.75 -4.62
N LEU A 44 18.70 -7.84 -4.23
CA LEU A 44 19.56 -8.65 -5.10
C LEU A 44 18.78 -9.25 -6.29
N ALA A 45 17.58 -9.76 -6.05
CA ALA A 45 16.73 -10.28 -7.11
C ALA A 45 16.30 -9.18 -8.09
N ALA A 46 15.96 -7.98 -7.59
CA ALA A 46 15.60 -6.82 -8.41
C ALA A 46 16.79 -6.31 -9.26
N GLY A 47 18.01 -6.40 -8.77
CA GLY A 47 19.25 -6.05 -9.49
C GLY A 47 19.84 -7.18 -10.34
N SER A 48 19.10 -8.27 -10.61
CA SER A 48 19.62 -9.44 -11.30
C SER A 48 19.68 -9.27 -12.83
N VAL A 49 20.43 -10.18 -13.47
CA VAL A 49 20.57 -10.25 -14.95
C VAL A 49 19.24 -10.54 -15.68
N LEU A 50 18.18 -10.87 -14.95
CA LEU A 50 16.85 -11.09 -15.52
C LEU A 50 16.27 -9.82 -16.16
N THR A 51 16.81 -8.64 -15.82
CA THR A 51 16.48 -7.37 -16.50
C THR A 51 16.76 -7.40 -17.99
N ASN A 52 17.70 -8.24 -18.45
CA ASN A 52 18.10 -8.35 -19.86
C ASN A 52 17.12 -9.18 -20.70
N LYS A 53 16.20 -9.92 -20.06
CA LYS A 53 15.36 -10.91 -20.77
C LYS A 53 13.99 -10.37 -21.15
N TYR A 54 13.73 -10.32 -22.46
CA TYR A 54 12.41 -10.02 -23.01
C TYR A 54 11.51 -11.26 -22.98
N ALA A 55 10.33 -11.18 -22.32
CA ALA A 55 9.50 -12.36 -22.03
C ALA A 55 8.00 -12.11 -22.23
N GLU A 56 7.60 -11.46 -23.34
CA GLU A 56 6.19 -11.28 -23.67
C GLU A 56 5.44 -12.61 -23.73
N GLY A 57 4.21 -12.61 -23.26
CA GLY A 57 3.39 -13.80 -23.07
C GLY A 57 3.48 -14.35 -21.64
N TYR A 58 3.26 -15.63 -21.49
CA TYR A 58 3.17 -16.31 -20.19
C TYR A 58 4.05 -17.58 -20.19
N PRO A 59 4.40 -18.16 -19.04
CA PRO A 59 5.17 -19.38 -18.96
C PRO A 59 4.67 -20.45 -19.94
N SER A 60 5.58 -21.08 -20.67
CA SER A 60 5.33 -22.05 -21.74
C SER A 60 4.61 -21.51 -23.01
N LYS A 61 4.24 -20.23 -23.01
CA LYS A 61 3.53 -19.56 -24.13
C LYS A 61 4.11 -18.18 -24.40
N ARG A 62 5.45 -18.10 -24.50
CA ARG A 62 6.17 -16.87 -24.79
C ARG A 62 6.24 -16.58 -26.29
N TYR A 63 6.30 -15.30 -26.62
CA TYR A 63 6.54 -14.86 -27.98
C TYR A 63 8.03 -14.90 -28.37
N TYR A 64 8.92 -15.07 -27.40
CA TYR A 64 10.39 -15.08 -27.59
C TYR A 64 11.02 -16.39 -27.11
N GLY A 65 12.11 -16.78 -27.76
CA GLY A 65 12.93 -17.91 -27.31
C GLY A 65 13.76 -17.58 -26.05
N GLY A 66 14.38 -18.61 -25.45
CA GLY A 66 15.28 -18.45 -24.29
C GLY A 66 14.60 -18.12 -22.97
N CYS A 67 13.30 -18.42 -22.82
CA CYS A 67 12.51 -18.05 -21.65
C CYS A 67 12.44 -19.14 -20.55
N GLN A 68 13.13 -20.28 -20.73
CA GLN A 68 13.03 -21.42 -19.81
C GLN A 68 13.37 -21.06 -18.36
N CYS A 69 14.32 -20.15 -18.12
CA CYS A 69 14.68 -19.74 -16.75
C CYS A 69 13.67 -18.73 -16.16
N VAL A 70 13.21 -17.77 -16.96
CA VAL A 70 12.23 -16.79 -16.51
C VAL A 70 10.85 -17.42 -16.31
N ASP A 71 10.51 -18.47 -17.05
CA ASP A 71 9.28 -19.25 -16.84
C ASP A 71 9.28 -19.87 -15.45
N VAL A 72 10.40 -20.46 -15.02
CA VAL A 72 10.54 -21.00 -13.65
C VAL A 72 10.32 -19.91 -12.59
N VAL A 73 10.93 -18.73 -12.78
CA VAL A 73 10.80 -17.62 -11.84
C VAL A 73 9.36 -17.13 -11.74
N GLU A 74 8.68 -16.97 -12.88
CA GLU A 74 7.29 -16.51 -12.88
C GLU A 74 6.34 -17.53 -12.26
N GLU A 75 6.55 -18.84 -12.53
CA GLU A 75 5.76 -19.91 -11.90
C GLU A 75 5.99 -19.97 -10.38
N ILE A 76 7.22 -19.77 -9.89
CA ILE A 76 7.49 -19.66 -8.45
C ILE A 76 6.67 -18.53 -7.84
N ALA A 77 6.69 -17.34 -8.44
CA ALA A 77 5.95 -16.19 -7.95
C ALA A 77 4.43 -16.45 -7.92
N ARG A 78 3.89 -17.01 -9.02
CA ARG A 78 2.46 -17.36 -9.14
C ARG A 78 2.03 -18.38 -8.08
N ASN A 79 2.80 -19.47 -7.93
CA ASN A 79 2.48 -20.54 -6.99
C ASN A 79 2.54 -20.08 -5.55
N ARG A 80 3.58 -19.30 -5.17
CA ARG A 80 3.67 -18.71 -3.83
C ARG A 80 2.53 -17.76 -3.52
N ALA A 81 2.11 -16.94 -4.49
CA ALA A 81 0.96 -16.05 -4.31
C ALA A 81 -0.36 -16.83 -4.19
N LYS A 82 -0.57 -17.88 -4.99
CA LYS A 82 -1.72 -18.78 -4.85
C LYS A 82 -1.77 -19.43 -3.47
N GLU A 83 -0.65 -19.93 -2.99
CA GLU A 83 -0.54 -20.55 -1.68
C GLU A 83 -0.83 -19.55 -0.56
N LEU A 84 -0.21 -18.36 -0.63
CA LEU A 84 -0.30 -17.32 0.39
C LEU A 84 -1.72 -16.78 0.56
N PHE A 85 -2.41 -16.50 -0.55
CA PHE A 85 -3.73 -15.87 -0.54
C PHE A 85 -4.89 -16.84 -0.78
N LYS A 86 -4.61 -18.12 -1.03
CA LYS A 86 -5.61 -19.15 -1.39
C LYS A 86 -6.42 -18.76 -2.63
N ALA A 87 -5.74 -18.14 -3.61
CA ALA A 87 -6.36 -17.71 -4.86
C ALA A 87 -6.35 -18.81 -5.92
N GLU A 88 -7.40 -18.87 -6.74
CA GLU A 88 -7.52 -19.85 -7.83
C GLU A 88 -6.56 -19.52 -8.98
N HIS A 89 -6.46 -18.22 -9.33
CA HIS A 89 -5.56 -17.72 -10.37
C HIS A 89 -4.83 -16.47 -9.91
N VAL A 90 -3.57 -16.31 -10.35
CA VAL A 90 -2.72 -15.14 -10.05
C VAL A 90 -1.98 -14.70 -11.30
N ASN A 91 -1.99 -13.38 -11.56
CA ASN A 91 -1.13 -12.72 -12.52
C ASN A 91 -0.14 -11.80 -11.79
N VAL A 92 1.16 -12.08 -11.92
CA VAL A 92 2.24 -11.35 -11.24
C VAL A 92 2.93 -10.31 -12.13
N GLN A 93 2.47 -10.15 -13.38
CA GLN A 93 3.09 -9.25 -14.36
C GLN A 93 2.75 -7.75 -14.19
N PRO A 94 1.66 -7.29 -13.54
CA PRO A 94 1.41 -5.86 -13.42
C PRO A 94 2.61 -5.09 -12.85
N HIS A 95 2.98 -4.00 -13.54
CA HIS A 95 4.14 -3.17 -13.18
C HIS A 95 3.89 -2.37 -11.90
N SER A 96 2.63 -2.07 -11.58
CA SER A 96 2.21 -1.35 -10.37
C SER A 96 0.79 -1.73 -9.99
N GLY A 97 0.33 -1.29 -8.80
CA GLY A 97 -1.08 -1.43 -8.41
C GLY A 97 -2.03 -0.71 -9.36
N ALA A 98 -1.66 0.48 -9.84
CA ALA A 98 -2.46 1.22 -10.82
C ALA A 98 -2.59 0.48 -12.15
N ASN A 99 -1.52 -0.19 -12.62
CA ASN A 99 -1.58 -1.05 -13.81
C ASN A 99 -2.44 -2.29 -13.57
N ALA A 100 -2.40 -2.87 -12.37
CA ALA A 100 -3.28 -3.98 -11.99
C ALA A 100 -4.76 -3.56 -12.06
N ASN A 101 -5.11 -2.42 -11.46
CA ASN A 101 -6.47 -1.87 -11.50
C ASN A 101 -6.91 -1.56 -12.94
N LEU A 102 -6.03 -0.93 -13.73
CA LEU A 102 -6.31 -0.64 -15.14
C LEU A 102 -6.58 -1.91 -15.96
N ALA A 103 -5.81 -2.96 -15.76
CA ALA A 103 -6.01 -4.24 -16.44
C ALA A 103 -7.36 -4.86 -16.07
N VAL A 104 -7.79 -4.78 -14.81
CA VAL A 104 -9.12 -5.26 -14.39
C VAL A 104 -10.22 -4.43 -15.05
N PHE A 105 -10.10 -3.11 -15.08
CA PHE A 105 -11.09 -2.26 -15.77
C PHE A 105 -11.15 -2.57 -17.26
N PHE A 106 -10.00 -2.72 -17.91
CA PHE A 106 -9.92 -3.09 -19.32
C PHE A 106 -10.52 -4.48 -19.60
N ALA A 107 -10.38 -5.41 -18.67
CA ALA A 107 -10.95 -6.75 -18.79
C ALA A 107 -12.47 -6.73 -18.70
N LEU A 108 -13.06 -6.01 -17.76
CA LEU A 108 -14.45 -6.16 -17.34
C LEU A 108 -15.40 -5.08 -17.87
N LEU A 109 -14.86 -3.93 -18.27
CA LEU A 109 -15.63 -2.71 -18.53
C LEU A 109 -15.44 -2.20 -19.96
N ASN A 110 -16.43 -1.47 -20.44
CA ASN A 110 -16.33 -0.62 -21.61
C ASN A 110 -16.30 0.85 -21.18
N PRO A 111 -15.70 1.76 -21.98
CA PRO A 111 -15.78 3.20 -21.71
C PRO A 111 -17.22 3.67 -21.50
N GLY A 112 -17.47 4.43 -20.43
CA GLY A 112 -18.79 4.91 -20.04
C GLY A 112 -19.57 3.98 -19.10
N ASP A 113 -19.11 2.75 -18.85
CA ASP A 113 -19.72 1.90 -17.82
C ASP A 113 -19.65 2.57 -16.45
N THR A 114 -20.67 2.36 -15.60
CA THR A 114 -20.70 2.91 -14.24
C THR A 114 -19.85 2.06 -13.29
N VAL A 115 -18.98 2.74 -12.56
CA VAL A 115 -18.09 2.17 -11.52
C VAL A 115 -18.38 2.85 -10.20
N MET A 116 -18.52 2.09 -9.13
CA MET A 116 -18.65 2.62 -7.79
C MET A 116 -17.35 2.37 -7.00
N GLY A 117 -16.81 3.41 -6.36
CA GLY A 117 -15.57 3.33 -5.58
C GLY A 117 -15.59 4.26 -4.39
N MET A 118 -14.69 4.05 -3.44
CA MET A 118 -14.61 4.92 -2.24
C MET A 118 -14.18 6.33 -2.63
N ASN A 119 -14.85 7.33 -2.05
CA ASN A 119 -14.55 8.74 -2.26
C ASN A 119 -13.09 9.06 -1.91
N LEU A 120 -12.39 9.73 -2.83
CA LEU A 120 -10.97 10.09 -2.67
C LEU A 120 -10.72 10.91 -1.40
N GLN A 121 -11.60 11.85 -1.06
CA GLN A 121 -11.49 12.70 0.13
C GLN A 121 -11.77 11.95 1.44
N GLN A 122 -12.32 10.74 1.36
CA GLN A 122 -12.70 9.92 2.50
C GLN A 122 -11.86 8.63 2.60
N GLY A 123 -10.72 8.59 1.91
CA GLY A 123 -9.76 7.50 2.00
C GLY A 123 -9.61 6.63 0.75
N GLY A 124 -10.33 6.92 -0.35
CA GLY A 124 -10.19 6.21 -1.61
C GLY A 124 -8.79 6.38 -2.26
N HIS A 125 -8.53 5.60 -3.30
CA HIS A 125 -7.30 5.70 -4.09
C HIS A 125 -7.56 6.42 -5.42
N LEU A 126 -6.55 7.12 -5.97
CA LEU A 126 -6.68 7.82 -7.25
C LEU A 126 -7.20 6.93 -8.38
N SER A 127 -6.76 5.67 -8.44
CA SER A 127 -7.19 4.71 -9.47
C SER A 127 -8.58 4.10 -9.23
N HIS A 128 -9.31 4.55 -8.20
CA HIS A 128 -10.70 4.12 -7.93
C HIS A 128 -11.74 5.10 -8.48
N GLY A 129 -11.36 5.98 -9.40
CA GLY A 129 -12.31 6.87 -10.08
C GLY A 129 -12.00 8.36 -9.94
N SER A 130 -10.79 8.75 -9.53
CA SER A 130 -10.42 10.17 -9.49
C SER A 130 -10.52 10.80 -10.89
N PRO A 131 -11.09 12.02 -11.02
CA PRO A 131 -11.24 12.70 -12.33
C PRO A 131 -9.92 12.95 -13.07
N VAL A 132 -8.80 12.99 -12.35
CA VAL A 132 -7.46 13.17 -12.96
C VAL A 132 -6.82 11.85 -13.36
N ASN A 133 -7.41 10.71 -12.96
CA ASN A 133 -6.95 9.38 -13.31
C ASN A 133 -7.72 8.83 -14.51
N ILE A 134 -7.12 7.86 -15.22
CA ILE A 134 -7.75 7.18 -16.35
C ILE A 134 -9.12 6.57 -15.96
N SER A 135 -9.25 6.05 -14.72
CA SER A 135 -10.51 5.50 -14.21
C SER A 135 -11.64 6.53 -14.18
N GLY A 136 -11.37 7.77 -13.76
CA GLY A 136 -12.36 8.84 -13.75
C GLY A 136 -12.60 9.50 -15.10
N LYS A 137 -11.68 9.30 -16.08
CA LYS A 137 -11.83 9.85 -17.43
C LYS A 137 -12.62 8.93 -18.38
N TYR A 138 -12.54 7.62 -18.17
CA TYR A 138 -13.14 6.63 -19.08
C TYR A 138 -14.46 6.06 -18.57
N PHE A 139 -14.72 6.14 -17.26
CA PHE A 139 -15.88 5.53 -16.64
C PHE A 139 -16.78 6.58 -15.96
N ASN A 140 -18.06 6.25 -15.83
CA ASN A 140 -19.01 7.03 -15.03
C ASN A 140 -18.83 6.62 -13.56
N VAL A 141 -18.14 7.46 -12.78
CA VAL A 141 -17.79 7.12 -11.40
C VAL A 141 -18.81 7.68 -10.42
N VAL A 142 -19.34 6.82 -9.57
CA VAL A 142 -20.23 7.16 -8.46
C VAL A 142 -19.54 6.80 -7.15
N PRO A 143 -19.19 7.77 -6.28
CA PRO A 143 -18.48 7.48 -5.03
C PRO A 143 -19.44 7.01 -3.94
N TYR A 144 -18.96 6.10 -3.06
CA TYR A 144 -19.53 5.87 -1.74
C TYR A 144 -18.57 6.42 -0.68
N GLY A 145 -19.07 6.61 0.54
CA GLY A 145 -18.32 7.29 1.58
C GLY A 145 -18.36 6.63 2.95
N VAL A 146 -18.02 7.44 3.93
CA VAL A 146 -18.07 7.08 5.35
C VAL A 146 -19.21 7.88 6.03
N ASP A 147 -19.76 7.31 7.09
CA ASP A 147 -20.67 8.00 7.98
C ASP A 147 -19.97 9.19 8.65
N GLU A 148 -20.61 10.34 8.69
CA GLU A 148 -20.01 11.60 9.17
C GLU A 148 -19.67 11.58 10.66
N SER A 149 -20.42 10.82 11.46
CA SER A 149 -20.26 10.78 12.91
C SER A 149 -19.18 9.82 13.36
N THR A 150 -19.02 8.69 12.64
CA THR A 150 -18.12 7.60 12.99
C THR A 150 -16.87 7.54 12.13
N ALA A 151 -16.87 8.22 10.98
CA ALA A 151 -15.86 8.09 9.93
C ALA A 151 -15.61 6.64 9.50
N ARG A 152 -16.63 5.78 9.58
CA ARG A 152 -16.61 4.38 9.12
C ARG A 152 -17.43 4.25 7.85
N ILE A 153 -17.08 3.29 6.98
CA ILE A 153 -17.84 3.02 5.75
C ILE A 153 -19.31 2.77 6.11
N ASP A 154 -20.20 3.56 5.48
CA ASP A 154 -21.63 3.39 5.60
C ASP A 154 -22.12 2.41 4.54
N TYR A 155 -22.26 1.15 4.94
CA TYR A 155 -22.68 0.08 4.03
C TYR A 155 -24.15 0.19 3.60
N ASP A 156 -25.01 0.80 4.39
CA ASP A 156 -26.43 0.98 4.03
C ASP A 156 -26.56 2.09 2.99
N GLU A 157 -25.83 3.18 3.15
CA GLU A 157 -25.73 4.22 2.12
C GLU A 157 -25.03 3.71 0.86
N MET A 158 -23.97 2.88 1.01
CA MET A 158 -23.33 2.21 -0.13
C MET A 158 -24.32 1.34 -0.91
N GLU A 159 -25.18 0.58 -0.23
CA GLU A 159 -26.23 -0.21 -0.87
C GLU A 159 -27.28 0.67 -1.57
N ARG A 160 -27.73 1.73 -0.92
CA ARG A 160 -28.67 2.68 -1.52
C ARG A 160 -28.14 3.27 -2.82
N ILE A 161 -26.88 3.74 -2.80
CA ILE A 161 -26.21 4.29 -3.98
C ILE A 161 -26.08 3.24 -5.08
N ALA A 162 -25.71 1.99 -4.72
CA ALA A 162 -25.56 0.90 -5.68
C ALA A 162 -26.90 0.56 -6.37
N LEU A 163 -28.00 0.53 -5.63
CA LEU A 163 -29.34 0.28 -6.18
C LEU A 163 -29.81 1.38 -7.14
N GLU A 164 -29.42 2.63 -6.87
CA GLU A 164 -29.74 3.78 -7.75
C GLU A 164 -28.91 3.77 -9.04
N CYS A 165 -27.55 3.67 -8.91
CA CYS A 165 -26.66 3.83 -10.06
C CYS A 165 -26.39 2.54 -10.82
N LYS A 166 -26.72 1.38 -10.26
CA LYS A 166 -26.55 0.05 -10.85
C LYS A 166 -25.18 -0.12 -11.50
N PRO A 167 -24.09 -0.03 -10.70
CA PRO A 167 -22.75 -0.07 -11.24
C PRO A 167 -22.47 -1.44 -11.87
N LYS A 168 -21.62 -1.48 -12.88
CA LYS A 168 -21.10 -2.73 -13.42
C LYS A 168 -19.98 -3.32 -12.60
N LEU A 169 -19.24 -2.45 -11.89
CA LEU A 169 -18.15 -2.83 -11.00
C LEU A 169 -18.22 -2.00 -9.71
N ILE A 170 -18.09 -2.67 -8.58
CA ILE A 170 -17.86 -2.05 -7.28
C ILE A 170 -16.41 -2.29 -6.90
N VAL A 171 -15.68 -1.21 -6.57
CA VAL A 171 -14.31 -1.26 -6.09
C VAL A 171 -14.32 -1.01 -4.58
N ALA A 172 -13.98 -2.02 -3.79
CA ALA A 172 -13.71 -1.90 -2.38
C ALA A 172 -12.20 -1.81 -2.12
N GLY A 173 -11.82 -1.16 -1.01
CA GLY A 173 -10.42 -0.91 -0.68
C GLY A 173 -10.13 0.57 -0.50
N ALA A 174 -9.08 0.89 0.25
CA ALA A 174 -8.77 2.24 0.64
C ALA A 174 -7.26 2.48 0.81
N SER A 175 -6.86 3.75 0.69
CA SER A 175 -5.49 4.22 0.93
C SER A 175 -5.32 4.87 2.31
N ALA A 176 -6.41 5.36 2.91
CA ALA A 176 -6.39 6.08 4.18
C ALA A 176 -7.63 5.74 5.03
N TYR A 177 -7.87 4.45 5.21
CA TYR A 177 -8.95 3.93 6.05
C TYR A 177 -8.38 2.97 7.09
N SER A 178 -8.56 3.30 8.36
CA SER A 178 -7.91 2.62 9.48
C SER A 178 -8.72 1.48 10.08
N ARG A 179 -9.91 1.18 9.57
CA ARG A 179 -10.78 0.15 10.10
C ARG A 179 -10.89 -1.07 9.17
N VAL A 180 -11.39 -2.18 9.70
CA VAL A 180 -11.68 -3.37 8.90
C VAL A 180 -12.76 -3.06 7.87
N ILE A 181 -12.57 -3.55 6.64
CA ILE A 181 -13.58 -3.50 5.58
C ILE A 181 -14.38 -4.81 5.61
N ASP A 182 -15.71 -4.71 5.63
CA ASP A 182 -16.63 -5.84 5.60
C ASP A 182 -16.82 -6.35 4.17
N PHE A 183 -15.93 -7.26 3.75
CA PHE A 183 -15.98 -7.84 2.40
C PHE A 183 -17.22 -8.70 2.15
N PRO A 184 -17.75 -9.49 3.11
CA PRO A 184 -19.05 -10.13 3.00
C PRO A 184 -20.15 -9.14 2.63
N ARG A 185 -20.25 -8.02 3.34
CA ARG A 185 -21.27 -6.99 3.08
C ARG A 185 -21.09 -6.33 1.70
N CYS A 186 -19.84 -6.07 1.28
CA CYS A 186 -19.55 -5.58 -0.07
C CYS A 186 -20.02 -6.59 -1.13
N ARG A 187 -19.86 -7.90 -0.91
CA ARG A 187 -20.33 -8.96 -1.83
C ARG A 187 -21.85 -8.99 -1.91
N GLU A 188 -22.54 -8.93 -0.78
CA GLU A 188 -24.01 -8.88 -0.75
C GLU A 188 -24.56 -7.69 -1.56
N ILE A 189 -23.96 -6.51 -1.40
CA ILE A 189 -24.34 -5.31 -2.14
C ILE A 189 -24.14 -5.52 -3.65
N ALA A 190 -22.97 -6.04 -4.04
CA ALA A 190 -22.66 -6.27 -5.43
C ALA A 190 -23.60 -7.31 -6.06
N ASP A 191 -23.96 -8.38 -5.34
CA ASP A 191 -24.92 -9.39 -5.81
C ASP A 191 -26.32 -8.83 -6.04
N LYS A 192 -26.79 -7.94 -5.14
CA LYS A 192 -28.10 -7.29 -5.27
C LYS A 192 -28.27 -6.49 -6.56
N VAL A 193 -27.18 -5.93 -7.08
CA VAL A 193 -27.21 -5.10 -8.30
C VAL A 193 -26.61 -5.79 -9.52
N GLY A 194 -26.12 -7.02 -9.37
CA GLY A 194 -25.47 -7.78 -10.44
C GLY A 194 -24.13 -7.22 -10.89
N ALA A 195 -23.41 -6.54 -9.98
CA ALA A 195 -22.10 -5.97 -10.22
C ALA A 195 -20.97 -6.97 -9.95
N TYR A 196 -19.85 -6.80 -10.65
CA TYR A 196 -18.59 -7.40 -10.22
C TYR A 196 -18.10 -6.74 -8.93
N LEU A 197 -17.49 -7.52 -8.05
CA LEU A 197 -16.77 -7.01 -6.87
C LEU A 197 -15.26 -7.12 -7.10
N MET A 198 -14.59 -5.99 -7.19
CA MET A 198 -13.15 -5.88 -7.17
C MET A 198 -12.71 -5.36 -5.79
N VAL A 199 -11.70 -5.98 -5.19
CA VAL A 199 -11.09 -5.47 -3.96
C VAL A 199 -9.63 -5.11 -4.22
N ASP A 200 -9.27 -3.84 -4.02
CA ASP A 200 -7.89 -3.40 -3.97
C ASP A 200 -7.38 -3.50 -2.53
N MET A 201 -6.65 -4.58 -2.24
CA MET A 201 -6.09 -4.82 -0.90
C MET A 201 -4.66 -4.29 -0.73
N ALA A 202 -4.21 -3.39 -1.59
CA ALA A 202 -2.81 -2.94 -1.63
C ALA A 202 -2.25 -2.54 -0.27
N HIS A 203 -3.01 -1.79 0.54
CA HIS A 203 -2.57 -1.36 1.86
C HIS A 203 -2.49 -2.48 2.88
N ILE A 204 -3.39 -3.44 2.81
CA ILE A 204 -3.57 -4.49 3.82
C ILE A 204 -3.05 -5.87 3.36
N ALA A 205 -2.43 -5.98 2.18
CA ALA A 205 -2.05 -7.27 1.60
C ALA A 205 -1.14 -8.12 2.51
N GLY A 206 -0.19 -7.50 3.20
CA GLY A 206 0.65 -8.20 4.18
C GLY A 206 -0.13 -8.69 5.40
N LEU A 207 -1.10 -7.90 5.87
CA LEU A 207 -1.97 -8.26 6.99
C LEU A 207 -2.89 -9.43 6.61
N VAL A 208 -3.44 -9.41 5.39
CA VAL A 208 -4.25 -10.52 4.83
C VAL A 208 -3.39 -11.77 4.70
N ALA A 209 -2.19 -11.66 4.14
CA ALA A 209 -1.25 -12.77 4.00
C ALA A 209 -0.90 -13.46 5.34
N ALA A 210 -0.78 -12.68 6.39
CA ALA A 210 -0.48 -13.16 7.74
C ALA A 210 -1.72 -13.62 8.53
N GLY A 211 -2.93 -13.43 8.00
CA GLY A 211 -4.18 -13.77 8.68
C GLY A 211 -4.55 -12.84 9.84
N VAL A 212 -3.97 -11.63 9.91
CA VAL A 212 -4.29 -10.62 10.93
C VAL A 212 -5.33 -9.60 10.46
N HIS A 213 -5.75 -9.68 9.20
CA HIS A 213 -6.90 -8.97 8.63
C HIS A 213 -7.73 -9.95 7.81
N PRO A 214 -9.08 -9.83 7.78
CA PRO A 214 -9.92 -10.65 6.92
C PRO A 214 -9.49 -10.62 5.45
N SER A 215 -9.55 -11.79 4.79
CA SER A 215 -9.21 -11.91 3.37
C SER A 215 -10.40 -11.52 2.47
N PRO A 216 -10.20 -10.69 1.43
CA PRO A 216 -11.22 -10.42 0.42
C PRO A 216 -11.38 -11.55 -0.60
N VAL A 217 -10.39 -12.45 -0.73
CA VAL A 217 -10.33 -13.44 -1.82
C VAL A 217 -11.56 -14.34 -1.91
N PRO A 218 -12.17 -14.82 -0.80
CA PRO A 218 -13.39 -15.62 -0.89
C PRO A 218 -14.62 -14.87 -1.43
N TYR A 219 -14.64 -13.55 -1.30
CA TYR A 219 -15.82 -12.71 -1.58
C TYR A 219 -15.72 -11.96 -2.92
N ALA A 220 -14.52 -11.54 -3.30
CA ALA A 220 -14.30 -10.76 -4.51
C ALA A 220 -14.26 -11.66 -5.77
N ASP A 221 -14.65 -11.09 -6.91
CA ASP A 221 -14.41 -11.69 -8.21
C ASP A 221 -12.95 -11.54 -8.61
N ILE A 222 -12.40 -10.34 -8.37
CA ILE A 222 -11.00 -10.00 -8.60
C ILE A 222 -10.46 -9.24 -7.40
N VAL A 223 -9.21 -9.56 -7.03
CA VAL A 223 -8.45 -8.82 -6.01
C VAL A 223 -7.18 -8.27 -6.64
N THR A 224 -6.92 -6.99 -6.47
CA THR A 224 -5.67 -6.37 -6.87
C THR A 224 -4.83 -5.99 -5.65
N THR A 225 -3.53 -5.89 -5.84
CA THR A 225 -2.64 -5.42 -4.80
C THR A 225 -1.36 -4.82 -5.36
N THR A 226 -0.71 -4.00 -4.55
CA THR A 226 0.73 -3.71 -4.68
C THR A 226 1.55 -4.75 -3.93
N THR A 227 2.83 -4.84 -4.24
CA THR A 227 3.73 -5.78 -3.56
C THR A 227 4.65 -5.11 -2.53
N HIS A 228 4.69 -3.78 -2.45
CA HIS A 228 5.72 -3.00 -1.75
C HIS A 228 5.25 -2.27 -0.46
N LYS A 229 4.01 -2.47 -0.01
CA LYS A 229 3.48 -1.85 1.22
C LYS A 229 3.61 -2.82 2.40
N THR A 230 2.53 -3.18 3.04
CA THR A 230 2.55 -4.19 4.12
C THR A 230 3.10 -5.55 3.68
N LEU A 231 3.00 -5.90 2.40
CA LEU A 231 3.55 -7.16 1.87
C LEU A 231 5.10 -7.18 1.82
N ARG A 232 5.75 -6.03 1.98
CA ARG A 232 7.20 -5.86 2.10
C ARG A 232 8.01 -6.45 0.93
N GLY A 233 7.49 -6.32 -0.29
CA GLY A 233 8.15 -6.76 -1.53
C GLY A 233 8.65 -5.60 -2.38
N PRO A 234 9.12 -5.88 -3.62
CA PRO A 234 9.55 -4.85 -4.55
C PRO A 234 8.36 -4.02 -5.02
N ARG A 235 8.63 -2.83 -5.55
CA ARG A 235 7.60 -2.01 -6.19
C ARG A 235 7.02 -2.74 -7.40
N GLY A 236 5.71 -2.99 -7.36
CA GLY A 236 5.00 -3.74 -8.39
C GLY A 236 3.53 -3.91 -8.02
N GLY A 237 2.79 -4.59 -8.90
CA GLY A 237 1.40 -4.98 -8.69
C GLY A 237 1.17 -6.47 -8.93
N MET A 238 -0.01 -6.94 -8.55
CA MET A 238 -0.44 -8.33 -8.73
C MET A 238 -1.98 -8.37 -8.80
N ILE A 239 -2.52 -9.32 -9.56
CA ILE A 239 -3.96 -9.58 -9.65
C ILE A 239 -4.21 -11.03 -9.25
N LEU A 240 -5.21 -11.21 -8.38
CA LEU A 240 -5.75 -12.52 -8.01
C LEU A 240 -7.20 -12.55 -8.46
N CYS A 241 -7.66 -13.68 -8.97
CA CYS A 241 -9.07 -13.80 -9.39
C CYS A 241 -9.57 -15.24 -9.30
N LYS A 242 -10.89 -15.40 -9.41
CA LYS A 242 -11.52 -16.70 -9.62
C LYS A 242 -11.12 -17.24 -11.00
N GLU A 243 -11.03 -18.56 -11.15
CA GLU A 243 -10.56 -19.23 -12.38
C GLU A 243 -11.32 -18.78 -13.63
N GLN A 244 -12.61 -18.52 -13.50
CA GLN A 244 -13.45 -18.07 -14.62
C GLN A 244 -12.97 -16.75 -15.26
N PHE A 245 -12.25 -15.91 -14.55
CA PHE A 245 -11.69 -14.64 -15.04
C PHE A 245 -10.24 -14.75 -15.52
N ALA A 246 -9.57 -15.86 -15.25
CA ALA A 246 -8.14 -16.04 -15.48
C ALA A 246 -7.71 -15.64 -16.91
N LYS A 247 -8.36 -16.23 -17.92
CA LYS A 247 -8.03 -15.95 -19.33
C LYS A 247 -8.26 -14.49 -19.73
N GLN A 248 -9.31 -13.88 -19.19
CA GLN A 248 -9.67 -12.50 -19.50
C GLN A 248 -8.70 -11.52 -18.85
N ILE A 249 -8.32 -11.78 -17.60
CA ILE A 249 -7.32 -10.98 -16.86
C ILE A 249 -5.94 -11.10 -17.51
N ASP A 250 -5.48 -12.31 -17.83
CA ASP A 250 -4.19 -12.50 -18.47
C ASP A 250 -4.11 -11.77 -19.82
N LYS A 251 -5.19 -11.85 -20.64
CA LYS A 251 -5.27 -11.12 -21.91
C LYS A 251 -5.30 -9.60 -21.71
N ALA A 252 -5.93 -9.12 -20.64
CA ALA A 252 -5.98 -7.69 -20.34
C ALA A 252 -4.64 -7.15 -19.85
N VAL A 253 -3.86 -7.95 -19.11
CA VAL A 253 -2.48 -7.58 -18.77
C VAL A 253 -1.60 -7.60 -20.00
N PHE A 254 -1.49 -8.74 -20.66
CA PHE A 254 -0.72 -8.86 -21.89
C PHE A 254 -1.55 -9.58 -22.98
N PRO A 255 -1.74 -8.98 -24.16
CA PRO A 255 -1.14 -7.72 -24.65
C PRO A 255 -2.01 -6.48 -24.39
N GLY A 256 -3.03 -6.55 -23.54
CA GLY A 256 -4.05 -5.50 -23.42
C GLY A 256 -3.53 -4.15 -22.92
N THR A 257 -2.81 -4.15 -21.79
CA THR A 257 -2.37 -2.92 -21.11
C THR A 257 -0.87 -2.82 -20.90
N GLN A 258 -0.14 -3.93 -21.10
CA GLN A 258 1.32 -4.00 -20.96
C GLN A 258 1.94 -4.78 -22.13
N GLY A 259 3.27 -4.57 -22.34
CA GLY A 259 4.15 -5.38 -23.17
C GLY A 259 4.97 -6.35 -22.32
N GLY A 260 6.31 -6.37 -22.52
CA GLY A 260 7.23 -7.26 -21.81
C GLY A 260 7.17 -7.09 -20.28
N PRO A 261 7.03 -8.19 -19.53
CA PRO A 261 7.06 -8.14 -18.07
C PRO A 261 8.47 -7.83 -17.55
N LEU A 262 8.55 -7.24 -16.36
CA LEU A 262 9.80 -6.93 -15.68
C LEU A 262 10.28 -8.18 -14.90
N MET A 263 11.03 -9.06 -15.57
CA MET A 263 11.37 -10.38 -15.01
C MET A 263 12.23 -10.30 -13.75
N HIS A 264 13.11 -9.31 -13.62
CA HIS A 264 13.87 -9.03 -12.40
C HIS A 264 12.96 -8.62 -11.22
N ILE A 265 11.90 -7.86 -11.49
CA ILE A 265 10.91 -7.51 -10.47
C ILE A 265 10.03 -8.71 -10.12
N ILE A 266 9.67 -9.57 -11.09
CA ILE A 266 8.94 -10.81 -10.79
C ILE A 266 9.80 -11.74 -9.92
N ALA A 267 11.12 -11.81 -10.16
CA ALA A 267 12.03 -12.54 -9.28
C ALA A 267 12.03 -11.97 -7.85
N ALA A 268 12.08 -10.66 -7.71
CA ALA A 268 12.00 -10.01 -6.41
C ALA A 268 10.62 -10.22 -5.73
N LYS A 269 9.52 -10.25 -6.50
CA LYS A 269 8.20 -10.66 -5.99
C LYS A 269 8.22 -12.11 -5.51
N ALA A 270 8.84 -13.02 -6.26
CA ALA A 270 8.97 -14.43 -5.87
C ALA A 270 9.70 -14.58 -4.53
N VAL A 271 10.78 -13.83 -4.31
CA VAL A 271 11.51 -13.82 -3.03
C VAL A 271 10.61 -13.31 -1.91
N ALA A 272 10.02 -12.14 -2.07
CA ALA A 272 9.16 -11.53 -1.05
C ALA A 272 7.94 -12.40 -0.69
N LEU A 273 7.31 -13.04 -1.67
CA LEU A 273 6.21 -13.99 -1.44
C LEU A 273 6.68 -15.23 -0.67
N GLY A 274 7.93 -15.69 -0.90
CA GLY A 274 8.54 -16.75 -0.11
C GLY A 274 8.77 -16.34 1.35
N GLU A 275 9.25 -15.11 1.59
CA GLU A 275 9.37 -14.55 2.94
C GLU A 275 7.99 -14.43 3.62
N ALA A 276 6.96 -14.03 2.88
CA ALA A 276 5.61 -13.85 3.39
C ALA A 276 4.93 -15.17 3.84
N LEU A 277 5.38 -16.32 3.36
CA LEU A 277 4.91 -17.64 3.79
C LEU A 277 5.47 -18.10 5.16
N THR A 278 6.45 -17.39 5.73
CA THR A 278 7.13 -17.77 6.97
C THR A 278 6.36 -17.35 8.23
N GLU A 279 6.60 -18.04 9.35
CA GLU A 279 6.09 -17.63 10.66
C GLU A 279 6.71 -16.29 11.13
N GLU A 280 7.94 -16.00 10.73
CA GLU A 280 8.59 -14.72 11.02
C GLU A 280 7.78 -13.55 10.43
N PHE A 281 7.33 -13.68 9.18
CA PHE A 281 6.48 -12.67 8.55
C PHE A 281 5.14 -12.51 9.24
N LYS A 282 4.51 -13.61 9.69
CA LYS A 282 3.26 -13.54 10.46
C LYS A 282 3.45 -12.79 11.78
N ASN A 283 4.54 -13.06 12.49
CA ASN A 283 4.88 -12.38 13.73
C ASN A 283 5.19 -10.89 13.49
N TYR A 284 5.88 -10.57 12.39
CA TYR A 284 6.10 -9.20 11.95
C TYR A 284 4.77 -8.47 11.73
N GLN A 285 3.81 -9.04 11.03
CA GLN A 285 2.51 -8.39 10.77
C GLN A 285 1.68 -8.21 12.05
N LYS A 286 1.73 -9.16 12.98
CA LYS A 286 1.12 -8.99 14.32
C LYS A 286 1.72 -7.80 15.07
N GLN A 287 3.06 -7.65 14.98
CA GLN A 287 3.75 -6.50 15.59
C GLN A 287 3.39 -5.18 14.90
N VAL A 288 3.22 -5.18 13.56
CA VAL A 288 2.77 -3.99 12.82
C VAL A 288 1.43 -3.47 13.35
N VAL A 289 0.44 -4.36 13.52
CA VAL A 289 -0.88 -3.98 14.04
C VAL A 289 -0.79 -3.54 15.49
N LYS A 290 0.00 -4.25 16.32
CA LYS A 290 0.19 -3.89 17.72
C LYS A 290 0.85 -2.52 17.87
N ASN A 291 1.89 -2.24 17.10
CA ASN A 291 2.55 -0.94 17.07
C ASN A 291 1.57 0.17 16.64
N ALA A 292 0.74 -0.07 15.64
CA ALA A 292 -0.24 0.91 15.19
C ALA A 292 -1.28 1.22 16.29
N ALA A 293 -1.78 0.21 16.97
CA ALA A 293 -2.73 0.39 18.07
C ALA A 293 -2.11 1.23 19.21
N VAL A 294 -0.89 0.88 19.66
CA VAL A 294 -0.19 1.64 20.72
C VAL A 294 0.07 3.08 20.28
N LEU A 295 0.56 3.29 19.06
CA LEU A 295 0.80 4.65 18.55
C LEU A 295 -0.47 5.48 18.51
N ALA A 296 -1.60 4.92 18.07
CA ALA A 296 -2.88 5.61 18.05
C ALA A 296 -3.37 5.96 19.45
N ASP A 297 -3.29 5.02 20.40
CA ASP A 297 -3.71 5.22 21.78
C ASP A 297 -2.87 6.31 22.47
N GLU A 298 -1.54 6.29 22.28
CA GLU A 298 -0.64 7.31 22.84
C GLU A 298 -0.90 8.71 22.24
N LEU A 299 -1.11 8.80 20.91
CA LEU A 299 -1.47 10.08 20.30
C LEU A 299 -2.78 10.64 20.85
N MET A 300 -3.79 9.79 21.08
CA MET A 300 -5.05 10.20 21.70
C MET A 300 -4.86 10.67 23.16
N LYS A 301 -3.97 10.02 23.94
CA LYS A 301 -3.60 10.50 25.29
C LYS A 301 -2.96 11.88 25.27
N HIS A 302 -2.22 12.21 24.23
CA HIS A 302 -1.68 13.55 23.98
C HIS A 302 -2.72 14.54 23.39
N GLY A 303 -4.01 14.13 23.32
CA GLY A 303 -5.10 14.96 22.83
C GLY A 303 -5.06 15.21 21.33
N ILE A 304 -4.50 14.31 20.54
CA ILE A 304 -4.53 14.34 19.08
C ILE A 304 -5.66 13.42 18.62
N ASP A 305 -6.63 13.96 17.90
CA ASP A 305 -7.78 13.18 17.45
C ASP A 305 -7.36 12.22 16.30
N ILE A 306 -7.85 10.98 16.37
CA ILE A 306 -7.67 9.98 15.33
C ILE A 306 -8.99 9.76 14.62
N VAL A 307 -9.00 9.94 13.30
CA VAL A 307 -10.18 9.68 12.46
C VAL A 307 -10.68 8.26 12.71
N SER A 308 -12.00 8.10 12.89
CA SER A 308 -12.69 6.87 13.31
C SER A 308 -12.35 6.37 14.72
N GLY A 309 -11.67 7.16 15.56
CA GLY A 309 -11.39 6.84 16.95
C GLY A 309 -10.35 5.72 17.16
N GLY A 310 -9.38 5.56 16.25
CA GLY A 310 -8.30 4.58 16.36
C GLY A 310 -8.04 3.77 15.10
N THR A 311 -7.38 2.61 15.23
CA THR A 311 -7.03 1.76 14.09
C THR A 311 -7.19 0.27 14.40
N ASP A 312 -7.59 -0.50 13.38
CA ASP A 312 -7.65 -1.96 13.38
C ASP A 312 -6.54 -2.58 12.49
N ASN A 313 -5.72 -1.75 11.84
CA ASN A 313 -4.72 -2.20 10.87
C ASN A 313 -3.35 -1.53 11.09
N HIS A 314 -2.60 -1.23 10.04
CA HIS A 314 -1.22 -0.72 10.07
C HIS A 314 -1.11 0.80 10.00
N LEU A 315 -2.21 1.51 9.77
CA LEU A 315 -2.21 2.96 9.55
C LEU A 315 -3.23 3.66 10.45
N MET A 316 -3.04 4.95 10.63
CA MET A 316 -4.00 5.86 11.23
C MET A 316 -3.97 7.21 10.53
N LEU A 317 -5.07 7.93 10.65
CA LEU A 317 -5.23 9.26 10.10
C LEU A 317 -5.48 10.23 11.25
N LEU A 318 -4.53 11.14 11.49
CA LEU A 318 -4.63 12.18 12.51
C LEU A 318 -5.54 13.29 12.00
N ASP A 319 -6.45 13.76 12.85
CA ASP A 319 -7.24 14.96 12.65
C ASP A 319 -6.60 16.11 13.44
N LEU A 320 -6.07 17.10 12.75
CA LEU A 320 -5.30 18.19 13.34
C LEU A 320 -6.13 19.46 13.58
N ARG A 321 -7.43 19.42 13.31
CA ARG A 321 -8.32 20.61 13.45
C ARG A 321 -8.33 21.14 14.88
N ASN A 322 -8.30 20.26 15.89
CA ASN A 322 -8.27 20.62 17.29
C ASN A 322 -6.91 21.17 17.76
N LYS A 323 -5.84 21.01 16.96
CA LYS A 323 -4.48 21.48 17.26
C LYS A 323 -4.13 22.81 16.56
N GLY A 324 -5.00 23.29 15.66
CA GLY A 324 -4.78 24.56 14.95
C GLY A 324 -3.57 24.54 13.99
N ILE A 325 -3.11 23.35 13.57
CA ILE A 325 -2.03 23.15 12.61
C ILE A 325 -2.54 22.40 11.38
N THR A 326 -1.98 22.68 10.22
CA THR A 326 -2.35 21.95 8.98
C THR A 326 -1.50 20.70 8.78
N GLY A 327 -2.02 19.76 7.96
CA GLY A 327 -1.26 18.57 7.58
C GLY A 327 0.07 18.93 6.90
N LYS A 328 0.06 19.94 6.01
CA LYS A 328 1.27 20.43 5.35
C LYS A 328 2.30 20.98 6.31
N GLU A 329 1.88 21.73 7.29
CA GLU A 329 2.79 22.32 8.28
C GLU A 329 3.39 21.23 9.17
N LEU A 330 2.56 20.29 9.66
CA LEU A 330 3.08 19.21 10.49
C LEU A 330 4.02 18.28 9.70
N GLU A 331 3.68 17.92 8.45
CA GLU A 331 4.56 17.18 7.54
C GLU A 331 5.94 17.84 7.47
N HIS A 332 5.99 19.15 7.25
CA HIS A 332 7.24 19.91 7.15
C HIS A 332 8.03 19.94 8.47
N ARG A 333 7.36 20.16 9.60
CA ARG A 333 8.01 20.19 10.92
C ARG A 333 8.59 18.82 11.30
N LEU A 334 7.87 17.74 11.03
CA LEU A 334 8.33 16.37 11.28
C LEU A 334 9.54 16.01 10.41
N ASP A 335 9.52 16.41 9.13
CA ASP A 335 10.68 16.22 8.24
C ASP A 335 11.93 16.93 8.80
N GLY A 336 11.77 18.13 9.38
CA GLY A 336 12.82 18.87 10.04
C GLY A 336 13.46 18.17 11.25
N VAL A 337 12.80 17.17 11.82
CA VAL A 337 13.30 16.31 12.91
C VAL A 337 13.48 14.85 12.50
N ARG A 338 13.56 14.59 11.18
CA ARG A 338 13.78 13.26 10.60
C ARG A 338 12.68 12.24 10.90
N ILE A 339 11.45 12.70 11.00
CA ILE A 339 10.25 11.83 11.02
C ILE A 339 9.50 12.05 9.72
N THR A 340 9.47 11.03 8.86
CA THR A 340 8.87 11.11 7.53
C THR A 340 7.41 10.65 7.58
N ALA A 341 6.49 11.51 7.18
CA ALA A 341 5.05 11.23 7.13
C ALA A 341 4.44 11.93 5.90
N ASN A 342 3.16 11.75 5.65
CA ASN A 342 2.49 12.48 4.58
C ASN A 342 1.20 13.14 5.03
N LYS A 343 1.00 14.40 4.62
CA LYS A 343 -0.29 15.07 4.76
C LYS A 343 -1.38 14.30 4.01
N ASN A 344 -2.59 14.31 4.55
CA ASN A 344 -3.73 13.61 3.98
C ASN A 344 -5.03 14.36 4.29
N THR A 345 -5.96 14.39 3.34
CA THR A 345 -7.31 14.88 3.61
C THR A 345 -8.02 13.99 4.64
N ILE A 346 -8.84 14.59 5.47
CA ILE A 346 -9.74 13.89 6.39
C ILE A 346 -11.19 14.00 5.87
N PRO A 347 -12.12 13.14 6.31
CA PRO A 347 -13.52 13.30 5.96
C PRO A 347 -14.03 14.71 6.30
N ASN A 348 -14.73 15.35 5.34
CA ASN A 348 -15.21 16.73 5.43
C ASN A 348 -14.09 17.76 5.73
N ASP A 349 -12.94 17.58 5.12
CA ASP A 349 -11.78 18.45 5.29
C ASP A 349 -12.10 19.89 4.78
N PRO A 350 -11.96 20.91 5.64
CA PRO A 350 -12.16 22.30 5.22
C PRO A 350 -11.02 22.86 4.38
N GLN A 351 -9.87 22.18 4.34
CA GLN A 351 -8.68 22.60 3.61
C GLN A 351 -8.64 22.01 2.20
N SER A 352 -7.88 22.65 1.31
CA SER A 352 -7.59 22.09 0.00
C SER A 352 -6.72 20.83 0.08
N PRO A 353 -6.73 19.94 -0.92
CA PRO A 353 -5.87 18.75 -0.95
C PRO A 353 -4.36 19.02 -0.90
N PHE A 354 -3.93 20.26 -1.16
CA PHE A 354 -2.52 20.67 -1.10
C PHE A 354 -2.09 21.13 0.31
N VAL A 355 -3.04 21.40 1.20
CA VAL A 355 -2.81 21.88 2.57
C VAL A 355 -3.19 20.80 3.57
N THR A 356 -4.42 20.30 3.50
CA THR A 356 -5.08 19.28 4.34
C THR A 356 -5.17 19.63 5.83
N SER A 357 -6.13 19.04 6.51
CA SER A 357 -6.25 19.11 7.98
C SER A 357 -5.79 17.82 8.66
N GLY A 358 -5.27 16.87 7.93
CA GLY A 358 -4.83 15.58 8.48
C GLY A 358 -3.42 15.18 8.08
N LEU A 359 -2.90 14.21 8.84
CA LEU A 359 -1.64 13.53 8.58
C LEU A 359 -1.87 12.02 8.62
N ARG A 360 -1.43 11.30 7.58
CA ARG A 360 -1.47 9.84 7.57
C ARG A 360 -0.12 9.30 8.02
N ILE A 361 -0.14 8.37 8.98
CA ILE A 361 1.04 7.63 9.44
C ILE A 361 0.73 6.14 9.53
N GLY A 362 1.79 5.34 9.54
CA GLY A 362 1.69 3.88 9.65
C GLY A 362 2.98 3.26 10.17
N THR A 363 2.91 1.99 10.52
CA THR A 363 3.95 1.29 11.26
C THR A 363 4.72 0.19 10.52
N PRO A 364 4.49 -0.11 9.22
CA PRO A 364 5.20 -1.22 8.56
C PRO A 364 6.71 -1.04 8.52
N ALA A 365 7.21 0.12 8.10
CA ALA A 365 8.64 0.39 7.95
C ALA A 365 9.37 0.40 9.29
N VAL A 366 8.83 1.07 10.31
CA VAL A 366 9.41 1.12 11.66
C VAL A 366 9.40 -0.26 12.33
N THR A 367 8.38 -1.07 12.08
CA THR A 367 8.33 -2.46 12.58
C THR A 367 9.37 -3.34 11.88
N THR A 368 9.58 -3.17 10.57
CA THR A 368 10.68 -3.85 9.84
C THR A 368 12.03 -3.43 10.40
N ARG A 369 12.19 -2.19 10.80
CA ARG A 369 13.39 -1.67 11.47
C ARG A 369 13.66 -2.33 12.83
N GLY A 370 12.64 -2.91 13.46
CA GLY A 370 12.73 -3.57 14.76
C GLY A 370 12.06 -2.82 15.91
N PHE A 371 11.38 -1.71 15.64
CA PHE A 371 10.65 -0.94 16.64
C PHE A 371 9.46 -1.73 17.20
N LYS A 372 9.21 -1.52 18.48
CA LYS A 372 8.10 -2.12 19.23
C LYS A 372 7.36 -1.03 20.01
N GLU A 373 6.52 -1.44 20.94
CA GLU A 373 5.64 -0.55 21.70
C GLU A 373 6.37 0.63 22.36
N PRO A 374 7.54 0.46 23.03
CA PRO A 374 8.22 1.59 23.65
C PRO A 374 8.63 2.68 22.65
N GLU A 375 9.05 2.30 21.45
CA GLU A 375 9.37 3.26 20.40
C GLU A 375 8.12 3.97 19.87
N MET A 376 6.93 3.33 19.91
CA MET A 376 5.66 3.98 19.54
C MET A 376 5.27 5.07 20.54
N GLU A 377 5.47 4.82 21.84
CA GLU A 377 5.26 5.81 22.90
C GLU A 377 6.17 7.04 22.68
N LEU A 378 7.45 6.82 22.37
CA LEU A 378 8.39 7.91 22.06
C LEU A 378 7.93 8.71 20.84
N ILE A 379 7.56 8.04 19.75
CA ILE A 379 7.11 8.70 18.52
C ILE A 379 5.86 9.54 18.78
N ALA A 380 4.89 9.04 19.53
CA ALA A 380 3.70 9.81 19.90
C ALA A 380 4.04 11.06 20.69
N GLY A 381 4.96 10.94 21.67
CA GLY A 381 5.48 12.08 22.45
C GLY A 381 6.15 13.11 21.55
N TRP A 382 7.04 12.70 20.65
CA TRP A 382 7.72 13.62 19.73
C TRP A 382 6.75 14.33 18.79
N ILE A 383 5.79 13.63 18.24
CA ILE A 383 4.75 14.25 17.38
C ILE A 383 3.98 15.31 18.17
N SER A 384 3.59 15.01 19.41
CA SER A 384 2.92 15.96 20.30
C SER A 384 3.77 17.18 20.63
N ASP A 385 5.05 16.99 20.97
CA ASP A 385 5.96 18.07 21.29
C ASP A 385 6.19 19.00 20.10
N ILE A 386 6.36 18.44 18.90
CA ILE A 386 6.53 19.19 17.64
C ILE A 386 5.26 19.95 17.25
N ILE A 387 4.08 19.41 17.53
CA ILE A 387 2.82 20.14 17.35
C ILE A 387 2.74 21.34 18.30
N ASN A 388 3.03 21.13 19.58
CA ASN A 388 2.82 22.12 20.63
C ASN A 388 3.87 23.24 20.61
N ASP A 389 5.16 22.92 20.42
CA ASP A 389 6.26 23.88 20.37
C ASP A 389 7.40 23.33 19.51
N PHE A 390 7.38 23.66 18.22
CA PHE A 390 8.41 23.21 17.28
C PHE A 390 9.79 23.77 17.63
N ASP A 391 9.89 25.08 17.82
CA ASP A 391 11.20 25.74 17.99
C ASP A 391 11.87 25.33 19.30
N GLY A 392 11.10 25.17 20.38
CA GLY A 392 11.60 24.73 21.68
C GLY A 392 11.99 23.25 21.74
N ASN A 393 11.41 22.39 20.89
CA ASN A 393 11.64 20.94 20.94
C ASN A 393 12.50 20.39 19.80
N LYS A 394 12.66 21.11 18.70
CA LYS A 394 13.30 20.63 17.47
C LYS A 394 14.64 19.94 17.69
N ASP A 395 15.57 20.59 18.36
CA ASP A 395 16.94 20.06 18.51
C ASP A 395 16.96 18.82 19.42
N ARG A 396 16.16 18.83 20.49
CA ARG A 396 16.00 17.67 21.37
C ARG A 396 15.45 16.48 20.64
N VAL A 397 14.31 16.66 19.96
CA VAL A 397 13.63 15.57 19.21
C VAL A 397 14.55 15.03 18.12
N LEU A 398 15.22 15.90 17.36
CA LEU A 398 16.20 15.49 16.34
C LEU A 398 17.30 14.60 16.92
N SER A 399 17.87 14.97 18.07
CA SER A 399 18.90 14.18 18.76
C SER A 399 18.38 12.84 19.25
N GLU A 400 17.18 12.82 19.82
CA GLU A 400 16.54 11.58 20.32
C GLU A 400 16.19 10.63 19.16
N VAL A 401 15.62 11.14 18.05
CA VAL A 401 15.37 10.37 16.82
C VAL A 401 16.65 9.74 16.29
N GLN A 402 17.74 10.52 16.23
CA GLN A 402 19.02 9.99 15.78
C GLN A 402 19.51 8.86 16.70
N SER A 403 19.48 9.05 18.01
CA SER A 403 19.88 8.04 18.99
C SER A 403 19.07 6.74 18.87
N VAL A 404 17.75 6.85 18.65
CA VAL A 404 16.92 5.67 18.46
C VAL A 404 17.26 4.98 17.14
N CYS A 405 17.43 5.72 16.05
CA CYS A 405 17.80 5.14 14.75
C CYS A 405 19.15 4.40 14.78
N GLU A 406 20.12 4.88 15.55
CA GLU A 406 21.43 4.23 15.74
C GLU A 406 21.33 2.87 16.48
N ARG A 407 20.37 2.73 17.39
CA ARG A 407 20.09 1.44 18.08
C ARG A 407 19.46 0.38 17.18
N PHE A 408 18.80 0.80 16.12
CA PHE A 408 18.10 -0.08 15.16
C PHE A 408 18.59 0.17 13.73
N PRO A 409 19.84 -0.17 13.41
CA PRO A 409 20.42 0.16 12.11
C PRO A 409 19.78 -0.68 10.99
N LEU A 410 19.45 -0.01 9.87
CA LEU A 410 18.99 -0.68 8.65
C LEU A 410 20.19 -1.14 7.82
N TYR A 411 20.09 -2.34 7.23
CA TYR A 411 21.08 -2.92 6.33
C TYR A 411 22.51 -2.99 6.91
N SER A 412 22.64 -3.09 8.23
CA SER A 412 23.92 -3.40 8.88
C SER A 412 24.51 -4.72 8.37
N GLU A 413 25.84 -4.82 8.37
CA GLU A 413 26.58 -6.03 7.94
C GLU A 413 26.30 -7.25 8.82
#